data_3c54d5ab45eb742f788c11793160734f
#
_entry.id   3c54d5ab45eb742f788c11793160734f
#
_cell.length_a   1.000
_cell.length_b   1.000
_cell.length_c   1.000
_cell.angle_alpha   90.00
_cell.angle_beta   90.00
_cell.angle_gamma   90.00
#
_symmetry.space_group_name_H-M   'P 1'
#
loop_
_entity.id
_entity.type
_entity.pdbx_description
1 polymer ?
#
loop_
_entity_poly.entity_id
_entity_poly.type
_entity_poly.pdbx_seq_one_letter_code
_entity_poly.pdbx_strand_id
1 'polypeptide(L)'
;MSITFILGVIYAMSLPKTYRCTVMLAPELASTSRSGSLASIASSFGIKLGSGSMGNSSEALFPTLYPDLMNSIAFCTSLFPITVQREDDSTHTVMTYYDYLKDGQKRPWWSEGIKAVFDGIRSLFPIEEEEPTEVDPFRLTKKQYAVVKAIAEKVVCDVDKKTLVITIDVVDQDPLIAATMADSVQVRLQKFITDYRTHKARVDLEYNQKIYEEAKEQYEKARLKSAAFSDANQKLFLESVRSERTKLENEMQLQYRNYSQIATQLQLAEAKVQEETPAFTILQPASVPLKKSGPNRKKILFVFLFLGFVGTTAYMLHKEGELIPFLKGLGGKKK
;
A
#
# COMPACT_ATOMS: atom_id res chain seq x y z
N MET A 1 -47.33 -9.55 -7.92
CA MET A 1 -46.37 -9.85 -8.97
C MET A 1 -46.03 -8.65 -9.85
N SER A 2 -46.98 -8.04 -10.58
CA SER A 2 -46.69 -6.92 -11.50
C SER A 2 -46.09 -5.71 -10.84
N ILE A 3 -46.56 -5.32 -9.64
CA ILE A 3 -46.07 -4.15 -8.90
C ILE A 3 -44.61 -4.36 -8.46
N THR A 4 -44.25 -5.51 -7.93
CA THR A 4 -42.88 -5.82 -7.48
C THR A 4 -41.92 -5.89 -8.65
N PHE A 5 -42.37 -6.36 -9.82
CA PHE A 5 -41.58 -6.35 -11.03
C PHE A 5 -41.30 -4.92 -11.53
N ILE A 6 -42.32 -4.05 -11.56
CA ILE A 6 -42.20 -2.63 -11.96
C ILE A 6 -41.24 -1.91 -11.02
N LEU A 7 -41.36 -2.11 -9.70
CA LEU A 7 -40.47 -1.55 -8.71
C LEU A 7 -39.02 -2.05 -8.92
N GLY A 8 -38.84 -3.35 -9.23
CA GLY A 8 -37.54 -3.91 -9.54
C GLY A 8 -36.90 -3.30 -10.80
N VAL A 9 -37.69 -3.01 -11.83
CA VAL A 9 -37.20 -2.34 -13.06
C VAL A 9 -36.76 -0.90 -12.75
N ILE A 10 -37.61 -0.13 -12.04
CA ILE A 10 -37.29 1.25 -11.64
C ILE A 10 -36.03 1.29 -10.80
N TYR A 11 -35.90 0.39 -9.82
CA TYR A 11 -34.70 0.29 -8.98
C TYR A 11 -33.46 -0.07 -9.81
N ALA A 12 -33.53 -1.08 -10.67
CA ALA A 12 -32.40 -1.52 -11.50
C ALA A 12 -31.94 -0.45 -12.50
N MET A 13 -32.85 0.41 -12.96
CA MET A 13 -32.52 1.52 -13.87
C MET A 13 -31.94 2.73 -13.13
N SER A 14 -32.29 2.94 -11.87
CA SER A 14 -31.79 4.06 -11.06
C SER A 14 -30.34 3.89 -10.61
N LEU A 15 -29.81 2.67 -10.59
CA LEU A 15 -28.44 2.41 -10.17
C LEU A 15 -27.41 2.92 -11.21
N PRO A 16 -26.38 3.67 -10.79
CA PRO A 16 -25.33 4.15 -11.67
C PRO A 16 -24.54 2.99 -12.28
N LYS A 17 -24.02 3.20 -13.47
CA LYS A 17 -23.11 2.24 -14.11
C LYS A 17 -21.78 2.23 -13.34
N THR A 18 -21.11 1.08 -13.30
CA THR A 18 -19.77 0.95 -12.75
C THR A 18 -18.83 0.30 -13.77
N TYR A 19 -17.59 0.71 -13.74
CA TYR A 19 -16.51 0.25 -14.59
C TYR A 19 -15.42 -0.34 -13.73
N ARG A 20 -14.77 -1.39 -14.21
CA ARG A 20 -13.68 -2.06 -13.51
C ARG A 20 -12.40 -1.94 -14.33
N CYS A 21 -11.35 -1.45 -13.71
CA CYS A 21 -10.00 -1.49 -14.23
C CYS A 21 -9.19 -2.50 -13.42
N THR A 22 -8.50 -3.41 -14.10
CA THR A 22 -7.68 -4.46 -13.48
C THR A 22 -6.22 -4.23 -13.85
N VAL A 23 -5.34 -4.21 -12.87
CA VAL A 23 -3.89 -4.15 -13.00
C VAL A 23 -3.31 -5.44 -12.44
N MET A 24 -2.34 -6.03 -13.15
CA MET A 24 -1.65 -7.24 -12.69
C MET A 24 -0.16 -6.99 -12.57
N LEU A 25 0.41 -7.37 -11.42
CA LEU A 25 1.82 -7.25 -11.08
C LEU A 25 2.39 -8.61 -10.70
N ALA A 26 3.57 -8.91 -11.21
CA ALA A 26 4.38 -10.04 -10.70
C ALA A 26 5.51 -9.48 -9.84
N PRO A 27 5.61 -9.84 -8.55
CA PRO A 27 6.78 -9.51 -7.77
C PRO A 27 7.96 -10.32 -8.28
N GLU A 28 9.08 -9.67 -8.57
CA GLU A 28 10.33 -10.39 -8.77
C GLU A 28 10.81 -10.86 -7.40
N LEU A 29 10.64 -12.14 -7.13
CA LEU A 29 11.26 -12.76 -5.98
C LEU A 29 12.78 -12.67 -6.20
N ALA A 30 13.46 -11.93 -5.31
CA ALA A 30 14.92 -11.87 -5.35
C ALA A 30 15.43 -13.30 -5.37
N SER A 31 15.84 -13.72 -6.57
CA SER A 31 16.37 -15.08 -6.74
C SER A 31 17.61 -15.20 -5.86
N THR A 32 17.75 -16.32 -5.18
CA THR A 32 18.92 -16.71 -4.37
C THR A 32 20.27 -16.55 -5.09
N SER A 33 20.24 -16.32 -6.41
CA SER A 33 21.41 -16.01 -7.23
C SER A 33 22.05 -14.64 -6.99
N ARG A 34 21.28 -13.64 -6.46
CA ARG A 34 21.86 -12.32 -6.10
C ARG A 34 22.58 -12.35 -4.75
N SER A 35 22.22 -13.24 -3.83
CA SER A 35 22.98 -13.44 -2.60
C SER A 35 24.41 -13.96 -2.88
N GLY A 36 24.62 -14.61 -4.03
CA GLY A 36 25.95 -15.01 -4.50
C GLY A 36 26.89 -13.84 -4.79
N SER A 37 26.38 -12.70 -5.26
CA SER A 37 27.21 -11.52 -5.53
C SER A 37 27.68 -10.82 -4.26
N LEU A 38 26.83 -10.71 -3.23
CA LEU A 38 27.22 -10.19 -1.93
C LEU A 38 28.18 -11.11 -1.18
N ALA A 39 27.95 -12.43 -1.26
CA ALA A 39 28.86 -13.41 -0.70
C ALA A 39 30.23 -13.40 -1.41
N SER A 40 30.27 -13.18 -2.72
CA SER A 40 31.53 -13.06 -3.49
C SER A 40 32.27 -11.76 -3.14
N ILE A 41 31.56 -10.64 -2.96
CA ILE A 41 32.15 -9.37 -2.51
C ILE A 41 32.69 -9.53 -1.08
N ALA A 42 31.91 -10.07 -0.16
CA ALA A 42 32.33 -10.30 1.22
C ALA A 42 33.55 -11.27 1.29
N SER A 43 33.58 -12.32 0.48
CA SER A 43 34.70 -13.27 0.43
C SER A 43 35.97 -12.66 -0.16
N SER A 44 35.86 -11.73 -1.12
CA SER A 44 37.01 -11.02 -1.68
C SER A 44 37.71 -10.11 -0.66
N PHE A 45 36.95 -9.66 0.35
CA PHE A 45 37.46 -8.88 1.49
C PHE A 45 37.83 -9.75 2.71
N GLY A 46 37.83 -11.07 2.59
CA GLY A 46 38.20 -11.99 3.66
C GLY A 46 37.12 -12.14 4.76
N ILE A 47 35.93 -11.59 4.56
CA ILE A 47 34.81 -11.74 5.47
C ILE A 47 34.11 -13.06 5.17
N LYS A 48 34.38 -14.10 5.98
CA LYS A 48 33.59 -15.33 5.96
C LYS A 48 32.20 -15.04 6.55
N LEU A 49 31.23 -14.77 5.70
CA LEU A 49 29.81 -14.84 6.07
C LEU A 49 29.52 -16.32 6.36
N GLY A 50 29.62 -16.69 7.65
CA GLY A 50 29.34 -18.04 8.09
C GLY A 50 27.93 -18.43 7.63
N SER A 51 27.79 -19.62 7.08
CA SER A 51 26.55 -20.20 6.54
C SER A 51 25.44 -20.42 7.59
N GLY A 52 25.58 -19.85 8.77
CA GLY A 52 24.65 -20.04 9.90
C GLY A 52 23.94 -18.78 10.40
N SER A 53 24.24 -17.60 9.86
CA SER A 53 23.65 -16.35 10.37
C SER A 53 23.23 -15.35 9.29
N MET A 54 22.94 -15.81 8.09
CA MET A 54 21.98 -15.09 7.26
C MET A 54 20.60 -15.37 7.88
N GLY A 55 20.40 -14.73 9.04
CA GLY A 55 19.10 -14.68 9.68
C GLY A 55 18.08 -14.28 8.62
N ASN A 56 17.02 -15.03 8.55
CA ASN A 56 15.81 -14.79 7.81
C ASN A 56 15.46 -13.28 7.77
N SER A 57 16.15 -12.51 6.95
CA SER A 57 15.69 -11.18 6.52
C SER A 57 14.49 -11.29 5.57
N SER A 58 14.02 -12.51 5.36
CA SER A 58 12.79 -12.83 4.66
C SER A 58 11.52 -12.71 5.53
N GLU A 59 11.56 -11.97 6.64
CA GLU A 59 10.34 -11.39 7.23
C GLU A 59 9.81 -10.23 6.38
N ALA A 60 10.33 -10.08 5.18
CA ALA A 60 9.75 -9.26 4.14
C ALA A 60 8.30 -9.66 3.94
N LEU A 61 7.38 -8.72 4.05
CA LEU A 61 5.95 -8.86 3.77
C LEU A 61 5.74 -9.83 2.61
N PHE A 62 5.25 -11.03 2.94
CA PHE A 62 4.83 -11.97 1.91
C PHE A 62 3.76 -11.30 1.06
N PRO A 63 3.76 -11.48 -0.25
CA PRO A 63 2.72 -10.91 -1.13
C PRO A 63 1.30 -11.17 -0.65
N THR A 64 1.07 -12.25 0.08
CA THR A 64 -0.23 -12.59 0.68
C THR A 64 -0.73 -11.58 1.73
N LEU A 65 0.12 -10.69 2.26
CA LEU A 65 -0.28 -9.63 3.18
C LEU A 65 -0.63 -8.30 2.48
N TYR A 66 -0.42 -8.20 1.16
CA TYR A 66 -0.71 -6.98 0.43
C TYR A 66 -2.19 -6.57 0.43
N PRO A 67 -3.16 -7.51 0.37
CA PRO A 67 -4.57 -7.17 0.54
C PRO A 67 -4.87 -6.49 1.88
N ASP A 68 -4.31 -7.01 2.98
CA ASP A 68 -4.50 -6.43 4.33
C ASP A 68 -3.83 -5.06 4.44
N LEU A 69 -2.66 -4.91 3.84
CA LEU A 69 -1.95 -3.64 3.76
C LEU A 69 -2.77 -2.57 3.02
N MET A 70 -3.36 -2.92 1.88
CA MET A 70 -4.18 -2.00 1.08
C MET A 70 -5.47 -1.61 1.78
N ASN A 71 -6.01 -2.47 2.65
CA ASN A 71 -7.17 -2.18 3.48
C ASN A 71 -6.81 -1.37 4.74
N SER A 72 -5.53 -1.12 5.01
CA SER A 72 -5.12 -0.32 6.16
C SER A 72 -5.55 1.14 6.02
N ILE A 73 -5.87 1.78 7.15
CA ILE A 73 -6.25 3.19 7.21
C ILE A 73 -5.15 4.07 6.60
N ALA A 74 -3.88 3.80 6.92
CA ALA A 74 -2.73 4.54 6.44
C ALA A 74 -2.61 4.49 4.90
N PHE A 75 -2.84 3.33 4.30
CA PHE A 75 -2.82 3.19 2.85
C PHE A 75 -4.01 3.91 2.21
N CYS A 76 -5.24 3.70 2.69
CA CYS A 76 -6.43 4.33 2.16
C CYS A 76 -6.37 5.87 2.25
N THR A 77 -5.86 6.43 3.36
CA THR A 77 -5.71 7.88 3.50
C THR A 77 -4.64 8.45 2.58
N SER A 78 -3.61 7.67 2.24
CA SER A 78 -2.59 8.08 1.26
C SER A 78 -3.16 8.27 -0.16
N LEU A 79 -4.33 7.71 -0.46
CA LEU A 79 -5.01 7.85 -1.74
C LEU A 79 -5.89 9.11 -1.82
N PHE A 80 -6.18 9.79 -0.71
CA PHE A 80 -7.03 10.99 -0.66
C PHE A 80 -6.58 12.13 -1.58
N PRO A 81 -5.29 12.51 -1.60
CA PRO A 81 -4.81 13.63 -2.38
C PRO A 81 -4.65 13.34 -3.88
N ILE A 82 -4.96 12.12 -4.33
CA ILE A 82 -4.84 11.77 -5.74
C ILE A 82 -5.85 12.59 -6.54
N THR A 83 -5.36 13.29 -7.56
CA THR A 83 -6.19 14.09 -8.44
C THR A 83 -6.86 13.21 -9.48
N VAL A 84 -8.17 13.36 -9.63
CA VAL A 84 -8.99 12.62 -10.59
C VAL A 84 -9.81 13.57 -11.44
N GLN A 85 -10.11 13.14 -12.66
CA GLN A 85 -10.92 13.88 -13.62
C GLN A 85 -11.96 12.93 -14.21
N ARG A 86 -13.18 13.43 -14.42
CA ARG A 86 -14.24 12.66 -15.09
C ARG A 86 -14.10 12.71 -16.59
N GLU A 87 -14.42 11.61 -17.25
CA GLU A 87 -14.47 11.56 -18.71
C GLU A 87 -15.66 12.38 -19.28
N ASP A 88 -16.82 12.36 -18.58
CA ASP A 88 -18.05 13.05 -19.00
C ASP A 88 -18.04 14.58 -18.74
N ASP A 89 -17.00 15.12 -18.10
CA ASP A 89 -16.96 16.52 -17.72
C ASP A 89 -16.34 17.40 -18.79
N SER A 90 -17.16 18.14 -19.53
CA SER A 90 -16.72 19.12 -20.56
C SER A 90 -15.89 20.29 -20.00
N THR A 91 -15.95 20.52 -18.68
CA THR A 91 -15.20 21.58 -18.00
C THR A 91 -13.84 21.12 -17.48
N HIS A 92 -13.49 19.83 -17.68
CA HIS A 92 -12.21 19.25 -17.21
C HIS A 92 -11.89 19.54 -15.74
N THR A 93 -12.93 19.56 -14.89
CA THR A 93 -12.75 19.85 -13.47
C THR A 93 -11.91 18.78 -12.80
N VAL A 94 -10.74 19.17 -12.30
CA VAL A 94 -9.83 18.32 -11.52
C VAL A 94 -10.20 18.45 -10.06
N MET A 95 -10.39 17.32 -9.39
CA MET A 95 -10.72 17.26 -7.96
C MET A 95 -9.90 16.18 -7.27
N THR A 96 -9.80 16.24 -5.94
CA THR A 96 -9.17 15.14 -5.18
C THR A 96 -10.09 13.91 -5.16
N TYR A 97 -9.50 12.73 -5.04
CA TYR A 97 -10.29 11.49 -4.93
C TYR A 97 -11.17 11.49 -3.67
N TYR A 98 -10.71 12.17 -2.61
CA TYR A 98 -11.49 12.40 -1.41
C TYR A 98 -12.77 13.20 -1.71
N ASP A 99 -12.67 14.34 -2.38
CA ASP A 99 -13.82 15.18 -2.73
C ASP A 99 -14.76 14.47 -3.71
N TYR A 100 -14.19 13.72 -4.65
CA TYR A 100 -14.96 12.91 -5.58
C TYR A 100 -15.82 11.86 -4.85
N LEU A 101 -15.23 11.14 -3.88
CA LEU A 101 -15.97 10.13 -3.12
C LEU A 101 -17.00 10.75 -2.16
N LYS A 102 -16.71 11.92 -1.60
CA LYS A 102 -17.60 12.63 -0.70
C LYS A 102 -18.83 13.18 -1.43
N ASP A 103 -18.64 13.94 -2.49
CA ASP A 103 -19.71 14.72 -3.13
C ASP A 103 -19.84 14.48 -4.64
N GLY A 104 -18.81 13.95 -5.28
CA GLY A 104 -18.72 13.82 -6.74
C GLY A 104 -19.42 12.61 -7.34
N GLN A 105 -19.88 11.63 -6.57
CA GLN A 105 -20.50 10.42 -7.10
C GLN A 105 -21.95 10.63 -7.52
N LYS A 106 -22.35 10.05 -8.67
CA LYS A 106 -23.76 10.01 -9.11
C LYS A 106 -24.53 9.09 -8.15
N ARG A 107 -25.55 9.62 -7.49
CA ARG A 107 -26.43 8.88 -6.59
C ARG A 107 -27.74 8.55 -7.29
N PRO A 108 -28.44 7.47 -6.90
CA PRO A 108 -29.78 7.22 -7.39
C PRO A 108 -30.72 8.38 -6.97
N TRP A 109 -31.62 8.81 -7.84
CA TRP A 109 -32.52 9.93 -7.60
C TRP A 109 -33.38 9.78 -6.33
N TRP A 110 -33.74 8.55 -5.96
CA TRP A 110 -34.49 8.29 -4.73
C TRP A 110 -33.67 8.47 -3.45
N SER A 111 -32.33 8.34 -3.53
CA SER A 111 -31.46 8.55 -2.39
C SER A 111 -31.32 10.02 -2.01
N GLU A 112 -31.50 10.94 -2.97
CA GLU A 112 -31.52 12.39 -2.71
C GLU A 112 -32.75 12.77 -1.93
N GLY A 113 -33.91 12.17 -2.24
CA GLY A 113 -35.15 12.37 -1.47
C GLY A 113 -35.03 11.90 -0.01
N ILE A 114 -34.42 10.73 0.20
CA ILE A 114 -34.16 10.21 1.54
C ILE A 114 -33.16 11.11 2.28
N LYS A 115 -32.08 11.53 1.60
CA LYS A 115 -31.08 12.44 2.19
C LYS A 115 -31.72 13.77 2.60
N ALA A 116 -32.56 14.37 1.76
CA ALA A 116 -33.27 15.61 2.08
C ALA A 116 -34.14 15.49 3.34
N VAL A 117 -34.79 14.33 3.53
CA VAL A 117 -35.58 14.06 4.75
C VAL A 117 -34.68 13.95 5.98
N PHE A 118 -33.56 13.22 5.86
CA PHE A 118 -32.60 13.09 6.96
C PHE A 118 -31.86 14.40 7.27
N ASP A 119 -31.49 15.18 6.24
CA ASP A 119 -30.88 16.49 6.42
C ASP A 119 -31.85 17.49 7.04
N GLY A 120 -33.14 17.41 6.71
CA GLY A 120 -34.23 18.17 7.37
C GLY A 120 -34.38 17.84 8.86
N ILE A 121 -34.21 16.57 9.25
CA ILE A 121 -34.21 16.15 10.66
C ILE A 121 -32.92 16.60 11.34
N ARG A 122 -31.76 16.48 10.63
CA ARG A 122 -30.43 16.86 11.15
C ARG A 122 -30.28 18.38 11.36
N SER A 123 -30.96 19.20 10.54
CA SER A 123 -30.96 20.66 10.70
C SER A 123 -31.62 21.11 12.01
N LEU A 124 -32.47 20.26 12.63
CA LEU A 124 -33.06 20.51 13.95
C LEU A 124 -32.04 20.30 15.10
N PHE A 125 -30.92 19.62 14.81
CA PHE A 125 -29.81 19.35 15.75
C PHE A 125 -28.49 19.68 15.08
N PRO A 126 -28.09 20.97 14.98
CA PRO A 126 -26.84 21.36 14.34
C PRO A 126 -25.65 20.84 15.16
N ILE A 127 -24.96 19.85 14.65
CA ILE A 127 -23.67 19.42 15.13
C ILE A 127 -22.66 20.04 14.17
N GLU A 128 -22.02 21.13 14.57
CA GLU A 128 -20.87 21.69 13.85
C GLU A 128 -19.72 20.70 13.92
N GLU A 129 -19.51 19.94 12.87
CA GLU A 129 -18.31 19.17 12.68
C GLU A 129 -17.34 20.04 11.87
N GLU A 130 -16.41 20.73 12.54
CA GLU A 130 -15.25 21.35 11.88
C GLU A 130 -14.46 20.25 11.18
N GLU A 131 -14.30 20.37 9.87
CA GLU A 131 -13.45 19.46 9.11
C GLU A 131 -12.00 19.94 9.27
N PRO A 132 -11.12 19.20 9.97
CA PRO A 132 -9.71 19.54 10.01
C PRO A 132 -9.14 19.48 8.61
N THR A 133 -8.36 20.49 8.23
CA THR A 133 -7.73 20.61 6.91
C THR A 133 -6.67 19.54 6.67
N GLU A 134 -6.08 19.02 7.75
CA GLU A 134 -5.10 17.94 7.70
C GLU A 134 -5.73 16.60 8.05
N VAL A 135 -5.38 15.58 7.24
CA VAL A 135 -5.83 14.20 7.45
C VAL A 135 -4.83 13.51 8.36
N ASP A 136 -5.21 13.33 9.64
CA ASP A 136 -4.44 12.53 10.58
C ASP A 136 -4.98 11.09 10.58
N PRO A 137 -4.20 10.10 10.13
CA PRO A 137 -4.63 8.69 10.14
C PRO A 137 -4.98 8.15 11.53
N PHE A 138 -4.47 8.79 12.60
CA PHE A 138 -4.78 8.41 13.98
C PHE A 138 -6.13 8.97 14.46
N ARG A 139 -6.58 10.13 13.92
CA ARG A 139 -7.81 10.80 14.34
C ARG A 139 -8.68 11.17 13.14
N LEU A 140 -9.29 10.17 12.52
CA LEU A 140 -10.20 10.40 11.40
C LEU A 140 -11.55 10.93 11.89
N THR A 141 -12.11 11.87 11.14
CA THR A 141 -13.51 12.27 11.28
C THR A 141 -14.43 11.17 10.75
N LYS A 142 -15.72 11.20 11.16
CA LYS A 142 -16.71 10.24 10.63
C LYS A 142 -16.81 10.27 9.11
N LYS A 143 -16.68 11.46 8.49
CA LYS A 143 -16.72 11.62 7.04
C LYS A 143 -15.47 11.02 6.38
N GLN A 144 -14.29 11.29 6.93
CA GLN A 144 -13.02 10.69 6.45
C GLN A 144 -13.04 9.16 6.57
N TYR A 145 -13.55 8.63 7.69
CA TYR A 145 -13.69 7.18 7.86
C TYR A 145 -14.67 6.56 6.86
N ALA A 146 -15.77 7.24 6.55
CA ALA A 146 -16.72 6.78 5.52
C ALA A 146 -16.03 6.72 4.12
N VAL A 147 -15.16 7.69 3.81
CA VAL A 147 -14.38 7.68 2.57
C VAL A 147 -13.36 6.55 2.57
N VAL A 148 -12.64 6.31 3.68
CA VAL A 148 -11.72 5.15 3.83
C VAL A 148 -12.46 3.85 3.53
N LYS A 149 -13.64 3.66 4.10
CA LYS A 149 -14.46 2.48 3.86
C LYS A 149 -14.90 2.36 2.39
N ALA A 150 -15.29 3.48 1.78
CA ALA A 150 -15.66 3.50 0.37
C ALA A 150 -14.46 3.13 -0.54
N ILE A 151 -13.25 3.55 -0.20
CA ILE A 151 -12.02 3.16 -0.91
C ILE A 151 -11.77 1.66 -0.77
N ALA A 152 -11.83 1.12 0.45
CA ALA A 152 -11.61 -0.30 0.70
C ALA A 152 -12.64 -1.21 -0.03
N GLU A 153 -13.87 -0.73 -0.25
CA GLU A 153 -14.89 -1.44 -1.03
C GLU A 153 -14.66 -1.36 -2.55
N LYS A 154 -14.05 -0.26 -3.03
CA LYS A 154 -13.82 0.00 -4.45
C LYS A 154 -12.49 -0.50 -4.98
N VAL A 155 -11.47 -0.54 -4.13
CA VAL A 155 -10.10 -0.95 -4.45
C VAL A 155 -9.86 -2.31 -3.80
N VAL A 156 -9.87 -3.35 -4.60
CA VAL A 156 -9.69 -4.73 -4.12
C VAL A 156 -8.36 -5.27 -4.63
N CYS A 157 -7.57 -5.82 -3.73
CA CYS A 157 -6.35 -6.53 -4.05
C CYS A 157 -6.54 -8.02 -3.79
N ASP A 158 -6.16 -8.84 -4.75
CA ASP A 158 -6.10 -10.29 -4.61
C ASP A 158 -4.72 -10.80 -5.02
N VAL A 159 -4.24 -11.83 -4.34
CA VAL A 159 -2.94 -12.44 -4.62
C VAL A 159 -3.10 -13.92 -4.81
N ASP A 160 -2.77 -14.40 -5.99
CA ASP A 160 -2.77 -15.82 -6.29
C ASP A 160 -1.68 -16.53 -5.46
N LYS A 161 -2.10 -17.48 -4.63
CA LYS A 161 -1.19 -18.21 -3.72
C LYS A 161 -0.17 -19.10 -4.44
N LYS A 162 -0.40 -19.44 -5.71
CA LYS A 162 0.49 -20.31 -6.49
C LYS A 162 1.49 -19.51 -7.32
N THR A 163 0.99 -18.49 -8.00
CA THR A 163 1.80 -17.68 -8.93
C THR A 163 2.36 -16.42 -8.27
N LEU A 164 1.84 -16.03 -7.10
CA LEU A 164 2.12 -14.79 -6.39
C LEU A 164 1.80 -13.52 -7.22
N VAL A 165 1.05 -13.68 -8.29
CA VAL A 165 0.58 -12.54 -9.09
C VAL A 165 -0.40 -11.73 -8.26
N ILE A 166 -0.16 -10.43 -8.21
CA ILE A 166 -0.97 -9.44 -7.50
C ILE A 166 -1.95 -8.86 -8.52
N THR A 167 -3.24 -8.99 -8.24
CA THR A 167 -4.30 -8.41 -9.05
C THR A 167 -4.95 -7.28 -8.27
N ILE A 168 -4.93 -6.08 -8.83
CA ILE A 168 -5.56 -4.89 -8.27
C ILE A 168 -6.77 -4.54 -9.13
N ASP A 169 -7.95 -4.65 -8.56
CA ASP A 169 -9.22 -4.30 -9.19
C ASP A 169 -9.73 -2.98 -8.60
N VAL A 170 -9.91 -1.99 -9.45
CA VAL A 170 -10.55 -0.74 -9.06
C VAL A 170 -11.89 -0.60 -9.77
N VAL A 171 -12.96 -0.41 -8.98
CA VAL A 171 -14.33 -0.28 -9.49
C VAL A 171 -14.85 1.12 -9.20
N ASP A 172 -15.14 1.89 -10.23
CA ASP A 172 -15.73 3.22 -10.08
C ASP A 172 -16.86 3.49 -11.09
N GLN A 173 -17.58 4.61 -10.91
CA GLN A 173 -18.68 5.04 -11.78
C GLN A 173 -18.19 5.64 -13.10
N ASP A 174 -16.96 6.13 -13.12
CA ASP A 174 -16.33 6.75 -14.28
C ASP A 174 -15.16 5.88 -14.76
N PRO A 175 -15.06 5.57 -16.08
CA PRO A 175 -14.01 4.69 -16.59
C PRO A 175 -12.61 5.32 -16.50
N LEU A 176 -12.49 6.65 -16.69
CA LEU A 176 -11.22 7.35 -16.59
C LEU A 176 -10.73 7.38 -15.14
N ILE A 177 -11.63 7.66 -14.18
CA ILE A 177 -11.31 7.62 -12.74
C ILE A 177 -10.88 6.20 -12.33
N ALA A 178 -11.58 5.16 -12.78
CA ALA A 178 -11.21 3.78 -12.47
C ALA A 178 -9.80 3.44 -12.97
N ALA A 179 -9.40 3.89 -14.17
CA ALA A 179 -8.08 3.67 -14.71
C ALA A 179 -7.01 4.50 -13.99
N THR A 180 -7.25 5.79 -13.76
CA THR A 180 -6.31 6.69 -13.05
C THR A 180 -6.06 6.22 -11.62
N MET A 181 -7.13 5.77 -10.94
CA MET A 181 -6.99 5.23 -9.60
C MET A 181 -6.26 3.88 -9.60
N ALA A 182 -6.52 3.00 -10.56
CA ALA A 182 -5.81 1.71 -10.65
C ALA A 182 -4.29 1.91 -10.84
N ASP A 183 -3.89 2.84 -11.71
CA ASP A 183 -2.49 3.22 -11.89
C ASP A 183 -1.88 3.85 -10.64
N SER A 184 -2.58 4.81 -10.02
CA SER A 184 -2.12 5.49 -8.81
C SER A 184 -2.00 4.52 -7.62
N VAL A 185 -2.95 3.60 -7.45
CA VAL A 185 -2.92 2.55 -6.41
C VAL A 185 -1.73 1.62 -6.62
N GLN A 186 -1.47 1.22 -7.86
CA GLN A 186 -0.29 0.41 -8.22
C GLN A 186 1.00 1.10 -7.78
N VAL A 187 1.20 2.35 -8.17
CA VAL A 187 2.41 3.13 -7.84
C VAL A 187 2.55 3.31 -6.32
N ARG A 188 1.44 3.62 -5.63
CA ARG A 188 1.43 3.77 -4.17
C ARG A 188 1.75 2.46 -3.45
N LEU A 189 1.19 1.35 -3.91
CA LEU A 189 1.47 0.02 -3.34
C LEU A 189 2.94 -0.34 -3.50
N GLN A 190 3.51 -0.17 -4.70
CA GLN A 190 4.92 -0.42 -4.96
C GLN A 190 5.81 0.43 -4.05
N LYS A 191 5.51 1.73 -3.94
CA LYS A 191 6.25 2.64 -3.05
C LYS A 191 6.16 2.19 -1.59
N PHE A 192 4.96 1.89 -1.11
CA PHE A 192 4.73 1.50 0.29
C PHE A 192 5.49 0.21 0.65
N ILE A 193 5.44 -0.79 -0.23
CA ILE A 193 6.18 -2.05 -0.03
C ILE A 193 7.69 -1.79 -0.06
N THR A 194 8.17 -0.99 -0.99
CA THR A 194 9.58 -0.64 -1.11
C THR A 194 10.07 0.08 0.16
N ASP A 195 9.34 1.10 0.60
CA ASP A 195 9.69 1.87 1.80
C ASP A 195 9.68 0.99 3.05
N TYR A 196 8.70 0.10 3.19
CA TYR A 196 8.64 -0.84 4.30
C TYR A 196 9.82 -1.82 4.31
N ARG A 197 10.12 -2.45 3.17
CA ARG A 197 11.21 -3.42 3.06
C ARG A 197 12.58 -2.79 3.25
N THR A 198 12.79 -1.61 2.67
CA THR A 198 14.09 -0.95 2.72
C THR A 198 14.31 -0.12 3.98
N HIS A 199 13.29 0.12 4.81
CA HIS A 199 13.40 1.00 5.97
C HIS A 199 14.55 0.61 6.90
N LYS A 200 14.61 -0.65 7.33
CA LYS A 200 15.67 -1.15 8.22
C LYS A 200 17.05 -1.04 7.58
N ALA A 201 17.15 -1.43 6.30
CA ALA A 201 18.42 -1.36 5.58
C ALA A 201 18.90 0.10 5.38
N ARG A 202 17.97 1.06 5.20
CA ARG A 202 18.30 2.50 5.14
C ARG A 202 18.79 3.04 6.48
N VAL A 203 18.17 2.64 7.59
CA VAL A 203 18.65 3.02 8.94
C VAL A 203 20.05 2.45 9.18
N ASP A 204 20.29 1.18 8.84
CA ASP A 204 21.60 0.55 8.93
C ASP A 204 22.64 1.28 8.03
N LEU A 205 22.24 1.72 6.84
CA LEU A 205 23.09 2.49 5.92
C LEU A 205 23.47 3.85 6.52
N GLU A 206 22.51 4.61 7.03
CA GLU A 206 22.75 5.91 7.65
C GLU A 206 23.72 5.79 8.84
N TYR A 207 23.55 4.77 9.66
CA TYR A 207 24.47 4.46 10.76
C TYR A 207 25.89 4.17 10.27
N ASN A 208 26.04 3.32 9.23
CA ASN A 208 27.36 3.01 8.66
C ASN A 208 28.01 4.21 7.98
N GLN A 209 27.22 5.12 7.36
CA GLN A 209 27.74 6.37 6.80
C GLN A 209 28.32 7.25 7.89
N LYS A 210 27.63 7.40 9.01
CA LYS A 210 28.11 8.20 10.15
C LYS A 210 29.42 7.65 10.72
N ILE A 211 29.50 6.35 10.96
CA ILE A 211 30.71 5.70 11.45
C ILE A 211 31.89 5.84 10.45
N TYR A 212 31.58 5.74 9.14
CA TYR A 212 32.58 5.93 8.10
C TYR A 212 33.19 7.33 8.14
N GLU A 213 32.39 8.38 8.26
CA GLU A 213 32.91 9.75 8.36
C GLU A 213 33.73 9.97 9.64
N GLU A 214 33.30 9.40 10.77
CA GLU A 214 34.06 9.44 12.02
C GLU A 214 35.43 8.73 11.89
N ALA A 215 35.43 7.52 11.29
CA ALA A 215 36.67 6.76 11.10
C ALA A 215 37.63 7.44 10.12
N LYS A 216 37.12 8.06 9.06
CA LYS A 216 37.87 8.83 8.09
C LYS A 216 38.56 10.03 8.77
N GLU A 217 37.82 10.78 9.59
CA GLU A 217 38.36 11.92 10.34
C GLU A 217 39.48 11.49 11.30
N GLN A 218 39.31 10.36 12.02
CA GLN A 218 40.30 9.80 12.90
C GLN A 218 41.59 9.40 12.15
N TYR A 219 41.43 8.72 11.01
CA TYR A 219 42.55 8.36 10.15
C TYR A 219 43.28 9.60 9.63
N GLU A 220 42.57 10.60 9.14
CA GLU A 220 43.18 11.83 8.64
C GLU A 220 43.95 12.58 9.74
N LYS A 221 43.40 12.67 10.95
CA LYS A 221 44.08 13.27 12.12
C LYS A 221 45.38 12.50 12.46
N ALA A 222 45.30 11.15 12.48
CA ALA A 222 46.51 10.34 12.78
C ALA A 222 47.58 10.49 11.67
N ARG A 223 47.14 10.54 10.41
CA ARG A 223 48.01 10.74 9.24
C ARG A 223 48.74 12.10 9.32
N LEU A 224 47.97 13.16 9.55
CA LEU A 224 48.56 14.52 9.68
C LEU A 224 49.53 14.63 10.85
N LYS A 225 49.21 14.01 12.01
CA LYS A 225 50.07 13.98 13.19
C LYS A 225 51.38 13.22 12.92
N SER A 226 51.29 12.07 12.27
CA SER A 226 52.49 11.29 11.88
C SER A 226 53.35 12.04 10.88
N ALA A 227 52.77 12.66 9.85
CA ALA A 227 53.47 13.44 8.83
C ALA A 227 54.17 14.65 9.47
N ALA A 228 53.43 15.46 10.26
CA ALA A 228 54.01 16.65 10.91
C ALA A 228 55.16 16.31 11.86
N PHE A 229 55.05 15.21 12.62
CA PHE A 229 56.14 14.75 13.48
C PHE A 229 57.39 14.30 12.67
N SER A 230 57.13 13.57 11.56
CA SER A 230 58.20 13.12 10.64
C SER A 230 58.96 14.30 10.02
N ASP A 231 58.23 15.33 9.55
CA ASP A 231 58.79 16.51 8.92
C ASP A 231 59.61 17.36 9.91
N ALA A 232 59.11 17.54 11.15
CA ALA A 232 59.77 18.31 12.19
C ALA A 232 61.06 17.66 12.68
N ASN A 233 61.21 16.33 12.58
CA ASN A 233 62.32 15.56 13.17
C ASN A 233 63.19 14.84 12.14
N GLN A 234 63.19 15.26 10.89
CA GLN A 234 63.93 14.57 9.78
C GLN A 234 65.41 14.40 10.04
N LYS A 235 66.05 15.31 10.77
CA LYS A 235 67.51 15.33 11.02
C LYS A 235 67.93 14.77 12.39
N LEU A 236 66.96 14.29 13.19
CA LEU A 236 67.22 13.78 14.53
C LEU A 236 67.34 12.26 14.54
N PHE A 237 68.48 11.73 14.93
CA PHE A 237 68.81 10.29 15.02
C PHE A 237 68.72 9.74 16.45
N LEU A 238 67.96 10.40 17.34
CA LEU A 238 67.79 9.95 18.71
C LEU A 238 66.81 8.74 18.74
N GLU A 239 67.13 7.73 19.57
CA GLU A 239 66.30 6.53 19.72
C GLU A 239 64.90 6.85 20.25
N SER A 240 64.77 7.87 21.12
CA SER A 240 63.48 8.35 21.58
C SER A 240 62.59 8.92 20.46
N VAL A 241 63.19 9.66 19.52
CA VAL A 241 62.48 10.19 18.33
C VAL A 241 62.05 9.05 17.39
N ARG A 242 62.90 8.06 17.22
CA ARG A 242 62.58 6.88 16.42
C ARG A 242 61.45 6.07 17.02
N SER A 243 61.46 5.86 18.33
CA SER A 243 60.38 5.15 19.03
C SER A 243 59.06 5.88 18.92
N GLU A 244 59.00 7.21 19.10
CA GLU A 244 57.78 7.99 18.97
C GLU A 244 57.23 8.03 17.52
N ARG A 245 58.13 8.11 16.53
CA ARG A 245 57.77 7.99 15.12
C ARG A 245 57.10 6.64 14.82
N THR A 246 57.70 5.53 15.27
CA THR A 246 57.15 4.21 15.10
C THR A 246 55.78 4.07 15.77
N LYS A 247 55.58 4.67 16.93
CA LYS A 247 54.30 4.69 17.62
C LYS A 247 53.23 5.44 16.82
N LEU A 248 53.55 6.63 16.28
CA LEU A 248 52.63 7.40 15.44
C LEU A 248 52.31 6.72 14.14
N GLU A 249 53.26 6.05 13.50
CA GLU A 249 53.08 5.22 12.30
C GLU A 249 52.15 4.04 12.58
N ASN A 250 52.33 3.37 13.73
CA ASN A 250 51.45 2.27 14.15
C ASN A 250 50.03 2.78 14.47
N GLU A 251 49.86 3.95 15.12
CA GLU A 251 48.55 4.56 15.35
C GLU A 251 47.85 4.90 14.05
N MET A 252 48.57 5.54 13.11
CA MET A 252 48.02 5.84 11.77
C MET A 252 47.62 4.54 11.02
N GLN A 253 48.43 3.49 11.10
CA GLN A 253 48.14 2.24 10.45
C GLN A 253 46.95 1.49 11.07
N LEU A 254 46.78 1.62 12.40
CA LEU A 254 45.59 1.12 13.10
C LEU A 254 44.32 1.85 12.64
N GLN A 255 44.37 3.19 12.59
CA GLN A 255 43.23 3.99 12.11
C GLN A 255 42.90 3.72 10.64
N TYR A 256 43.94 3.51 9.80
CA TYR A 256 43.71 3.14 8.41
C TYR A 256 43.01 1.79 8.26
N ARG A 257 43.40 0.78 9.04
CA ARG A 257 42.75 -0.54 9.04
C ARG A 257 41.29 -0.43 9.48
N ASN A 258 41.02 0.34 10.54
CA ASN A 258 39.67 0.60 11.02
C ASN A 258 38.80 1.30 9.94
N TYR A 259 39.31 2.39 9.36
CA TYR A 259 38.68 3.10 8.24
C TYR A 259 38.38 2.18 7.06
N SER A 260 39.34 1.36 6.63
CA SER A 260 39.17 0.42 5.52
C SER A 260 38.11 -0.65 5.79
N GLN A 261 38.06 -1.16 7.02
CA GLN A 261 37.05 -2.13 7.43
C GLN A 261 35.64 -1.52 7.43
N ILE A 262 35.51 -0.29 7.96
CA ILE A 262 34.23 0.43 7.99
C ILE A 262 33.77 0.81 6.57
N ALA A 263 34.71 1.20 5.68
CA ALA A 263 34.42 1.45 4.26
C ALA A 263 33.78 0.22 3.59
N THR A 264 34.31 -0.97 3.89
CA THR A 264 33.73 -2.23 3.38
C THR A 264 32.33 -2.47 3.96
N GLN A 265 32.10 -2.18 5.26
CA GLN A 265 30.77 -2.31 5.86
C GLN A 265 29.77 -1.36 5.25
N LEU A 266 30.20 -0.13 4.93
CA LEU A 266 29.34 0.85 4.22
C LEU A 266 28.91 0.32 2.84
N GLN A 267 29.86 -0.20 2.05
CA GLN A 267 29.54 -0.79 0.75
C GLN A 267 28.56 -1.97 0.85
N LEU A 268 28.72 -2.82 1.88
CA LEU A 268 27.78 -3.91 2.15
C LEU A 268 26.39 -3.40 2.55
N ALA A 269 26.32 -2.32 3.33
CA ALA A 269 25.04 -1.70 3.70
C ALA A 269 24.34 -1.06 2.49
N GLU A 270 25.08 -0.40 1.59
CA GLU A 270 24.55 0.13 0.33
C GLU A 270 23.99 -0.98 -0.56
N ALA A 271 24.76 -2.06 -0.74
CA ALA A 271 24.35 -3.24 -1.50
C ALA A 271 23.09 -3.88 -0.91
N LYS A 272 22.97 -3.92 0.44
CA LYS A 272 21.80 -4.45 1.13
C LYS A 272 20.54 -3.63 0.88
N VAL A 273 20.61 -2.30 0.86
CA VAL A 273 19.46 -1.45 0.51
C VAL A 273 18.98 -1.75 -0.91
N GLN A 274 19.91 -1.98 -1.85
CA GLN A 274 19.57 -2.31 -3.22
C GLN A 274 18.97 -3.73 -3.34
N GLU A 275 19.47 -4.68 -2.57
CA GLU A 275 18.96 -6.07 -2.52
C GLU A 275 17.53 -6.11 -1.96
N GLU A 276 17.24 -5.32 -0.90
CA GLU A 276 15.92 -5.26 -0.27
C GLU A 276 14.90 -4.45 -1.09
N THR A 277 15.32 -3.74 -2.14
CA THR A 277 14.42 -3.00 -3.03
C THR A 277 13.71 -3.99 -3.96
N PRO A 278 12.39 -4.21 -3.79
CA PRO A 278 11.66 -5.16 -4.62
C PRO A 278 11.50 -4.63 -6.04
N ALA A 279 11.68 -5.48 -7.02
CA ALA A 279 11.28 -5.21 -8.39
C ALA A 279 9.88 -5.79 -8.66
N PHE A 280 9.06 -5.05 -9.39
CA PHE A 280 7.74 -5.47 -9.81
C PHE A 280 7.65 -5.38 -11.33
N THR A 281 7.33 -6.52 -11.96
CA THR A 281 7.05 -6.53 -13.40
C THR A 281 5.56 -6.33 -13.61
N ILE A 282 5.19 -5.32 -14.42
CA ILE A 282 3.80 -5.05 -14.79
C ILE A 282 3.40 -6.05 -15.87
N LEU A 283 2.52 -7.00 -15.51
CA LEU A 283 1.95 -7.98 -16.47
C LEU A 283 0.82 -7.35 -17.28
N GLN A 284 -0.02 -6.55 -16.61
CA GLN A 284 -1.12 -5.84 -17.24
C GLN A 284 -1.18 -4.42 -16.67
N PRO A 285 -0.94 -3.38 -17.47
CA PRO A 285 -1.06 -1.99 -17.03
C PRO A 285 -2.52 -1.57 -16.91
N ALA A 286 -2.75 -0.45 -16.20
CA ALA A 286 -4.07 0.18 -16.13
C ALA A 286 -4.51 0.60 -17.53
N SER A 287 -5.76 0.34 -17.87
CA SER A 287 -6.37 0.76 -19.13
C SER A 287 -7.82 1.21 -18.89
N VAL A 288 -8.26 2.21 -19.63
CA VAL A 288 -9.63 2.72 -19.50
C VAL A 288 -10.62 1.66 -19.96
N PRO A 289 -11.54 1.19 -19.11
CA PRO A 289 -12.45 0.12 -19.43
C PRO A 289 -13.57 0.59 -20.37
N LEU A 290 -13.69 -0.03 -21.54
CA LEU A 290 -14.73 0.27 -22.53
C LEU A 290 -16.11 -0.31 -22.17
N LYS A 291 -16.12 -1.37 -21.36
CA LYS A 291 -17.36 -2.08 -21.00
C LYS A 291 -17.69 -1.88 -19.53
N LYS A 292 -18.97 -1.60 -19.22
CA LYS A 292 -19.47 -1.57 -17.84
C LYS A 292 -19.33 -2.93 -17.18
N SER A 293 -18.88 -2.96 -15.93
CA SER A 293 -18.79 -4.18 -15.10
C SER A 293 -20.04 -4.42 -14.25
N GLY A 294 -20.82 -3.37 -13.97
CA GLY A 294 -22.01 -3.46 -13.13
C GLY A 294 -22.99 -2.27 -13.31
N PRO A 295 -24.11 -2.29 -12.58
CA PRO A 295 -24.70 -3.41 -11.86
C PRO A 295 -25.34 -4.47 -12.82
N ASN A 296 -25.35 -5.73 -12.40
CA ASN A 296 -26.01 -6.82 -13.15
C ASN A 296 -27.55 -6.70 -13.03
N ARG A 297 -28.15 -5.85 -13.88
CA ARG A 297 -29.58 -5.55 -13.87
C ARG A 297 -30.46 -6.80 -13.96
N LYS A 298 -30.02 -7.81 -14.73
CA LYS A 298 -30.73 -9.10 -14.84
C LYS A 298 -30.83 -9.85 -13.51
N LYS A 299 -29.75 -9.87 -12.71
CA LYS A 299 -29.73 -10.49 -11.38
C LYS A 299 -30.66 -9.76 -10.42
N ILE A 300 -30.64 -8.43 -10.46
CA ILE A 300 -31.53 -7.58 -9.61
C ILE A 300 -33.00 -7.86 -9.93
N LEU A 301 -33.37 -7.88 -11.22
CA LEU A 301 -34.74 -8.18 -11.64
C LEU A 301 -35.18 -9.59 -11.19
N PHE A 302 -34.28 -10.59 -11.28
CA PHE A 302 -34.59 -11.94 -10.84
C PHE A 302 -34.85 -12.01 -9.33
N VAL A 303 -34.05 -11.29 -8.52
CA VAL A 303 -34.26 -11.19 -7.06
C VAL A 303 -35.61 -10.54 -6.73
N PHE A 304 -35.98 -9.45 -7.41
CA PHE A 304 -37.28 -8.81 -7.23
C PHE A 304 -38.45 -9.68 -7.65
N LEU A 305 -38.30 -10.45 -8.74
CA LEU A 305 -39.31 -11.40 -9.20
C LEU A 305 -39.48 -12.54 -8.18
N PHE A 306 -38.39 -13.05 -7.63
CA PHE A 306 -38.42 -14.08 -6.59
C PHE A 306 -39.09 -13.58 -5.31
N LEU A 307 -38.71 -12.37 -4.84
CA LEU A 307 -39.37 -11.74 -3.67
C LEU A 307 -40.84 -11.49 -3.93
N GLY A 308 -41.21 -11.07 -5.13
CA GLY A 308 -42.61 -10.90 -5.51
C GLY A 308 -43.38 -12.23 -5.51
N PHE A 309 -42.76 -13.31 -5.93
CA PHE A 309 -43.36 -14.67 -5.91
C PHE A 309 -43.57 -15.10 -4.44
N VAL A 310 -42.55 -15.02 -3.61
CA VAL A 310 -42.65 -15.38 -2.18
C VAL A 310 -43.67 -14.52 -1.46
N GLY A 311 -43.69 -13.20 -1.72
CA GLY A 311 -44.66 -12.29 -1.12
C GLY A 311 -46.08 -12.58 -1.52
N THR A 312 -46.37 -12.90 -2.80
CA THR A 312 -47.72 -13.25 -3.27
C THR A 312 -48.17 -14.59 -2.73
N THR A 313 -47.29 -15.61 -2.63
CA THR A 313 -47.64 -16.90 -2.03
C THR A 313 -47.90 -16.76 -0.52
N ALA A 314 -47.08 -15.99 0.19
CA ALA A 314 -47.30 -15.71 1.62
C ALA A 314 -48.64 -14.98 1.85
N TYR A 315 -48.98 -14.00 1.00
CA TYR A 315 -50.26 -13.28 1.08
C TYR A 315 -51.46 -14.20 0.82
N MET A 316 -51.38 -15.12 -0.17
CA MET A 316 -52.47 -16.10 -0.43
C MET A 316 -52.62 -17.04 0.76
N LEU A 317 -51.54 -17.61 1.27
CA LEU A 317 -51.61 -18.50 2.44
C LEU A 317 -52.10 -17.78 3.72
N HIS A 318 -51.83 -16.49 3.86
CA HIS A 318 -52.39 -15.70 4.95
C HIS A 318 -53.88 -15.50 4.81
N LYS A 319 -54.36 -15.21 3.58
CA LYS A 319 -55.80 -15.01 3.28
C LYS A 319 -56.59 -16.28 3.47
N GLU A 320 -55.99 -17.43 3.18
CA GLU A 320 -56.59 -18.77 3.37
C GLU A 320 -56.48 -19.31 4.79
N GLY A 321 -55.76 -18.61 5.67
CA GLY A 321 -55.56 -18.98 7.09
C GLY A 321 -54.52 -20.12 7.30
N GLU A 322 -53.87 -20.59 6.24
CA GLU A 322 -52.94 -21.74 6.26
C GLU A 322 -51.49 -21.37 6.47
N LEU A 323 -51.16 -20.07 6.66
CA LEU A 323 -49.81 -19.57 6.81
C LEU A 323 -49.10 -20.15 8.05
N ILE A 324 -49.83 -20.26 9.17
CA ILE A 324 -49.30 -20.79 10.44
C ILE A 324 -49.04 -22.32 10.36
N PRO A 325 -49.95 -23.16 9.81
CA PRO A 325 -49.68 -24.58 9.64
C PRO A 325 -48.56 -24.86 8.62
N PHE A 326 -48.45 -24.06 7.53
CA PHE A 326 -47.36 -24.19 6.55
C PHE A 326 -45.99 -23.90 7.16
N LEU A 327 -45.84 -22.83 7.96
CA LEU A 327 -44.60 -22.50 8.65
C LEU A 327 -44.24 -23.57 9.71
N LYS A 328 -45.21 -24.14 10.41
CA LYS A 328 -44.99 -25.27 11.33
C LYS A 328 -44.54 -26.55 10.60
N GLY A 329 -45.03 -26.78 9.38
CA GLY A 329 -44.61 -27.90 8.55
C GLY A 329 -43.16 -27.79 8.03
N LEU A 330 -42.70 -26.57 7.73
CA LEU A 330 -41.30 -26.32 7.34
C LEU A 330 -40.31 -26.41 8.50
N GLY A 331 -40.74 -26.07 9.76
CA GLY A 331 -39.92 -26.21 10.98
C GLY A 331 -39.88 -27.64 11.58
N GLY A 332 -40.68 -28.57 11.07
CA GLY A 332 -40.94 -29.90 11.67
C GLY A 332 -40.08 -31.07 11.16
N LYS A 333 -38.97 -30.85 10.44
CA LYS A 333 -38.04 -31.97 10.08
C LYS A 333 -36.65 -31.70 10.63
N LYS A 334 -36.51 -31.85 11.95
CA LYS A 334 -35.26 -32.32 12.56
C LYS A 334 -35.59 -33.61 13.34
N LYS A 335 -35.33 -34.70 12.72
CA LYS A 335 -34.99 -35.97 13.36
C LYS A 335 -33.71 -36.47 12.72
#